data_9481e2c5da82d146bcdc9996399dbbb7
#
_entry.id   9481e2c5da82d146bcdc9996399dbbb7
#
_cell.length_a   1.000
_cell.length_b   1.000
_cell.length_c   1.000
_cell.angle_alpha   90.00
_cell.angle_beta   90.00
_cell.angle_gamma   90.00
#
_symmetry.space_group_name_H-M   'P 1'
#
loop_
_entity.id
_entity.type
_entity.pdbx_description
1 polymer ?
#
loop_
_entity_poly.entity_id
_entity_poly.type
_entity_poly.pdbx_seq_one_letter_code
_entity_poly.pdbx_strand_id
1 'polypeptide(L)'
;MIQSGAKLAEAYVGLYMDKAPPRTSQLSGMGWLMEIVNTPGECHKMLRMNEHIFFDLHDVLVERYGLKPSKHMTTYEMLAIFLFICAGSESNRRAQNNFKHSGETISRKFHEVLECVVAMAEHFLRPTDPNFRKVHKRI
;
A
#
# COMPACT_ATOMS: atom_id res chain seq x y z
N MET A 1 0.66 -16.50 -5.54
CA MET A 1 0.55 -15.38 -6.49
C MET A 1 -0.82 -15.28 -7.15
N ILE A 2 -1.37 -16.37 -7.68
CA ILE A 2 -2.72 -16.39 -8.28
C ILE A 2 -3.78 -15.98 -7.26
N GLN A 3 -3.68 -16.43 -6.00
CA GLN A 3 -4.60 -16.07 -4.93
C GLN A 3 -4.56 -14.58 -4.57
N SER A 4 -3.38 -13.96 -4.60
CA SER A 4 -3.23 -12.53 -4.31
C SER A 4 -3.86 -11.65 -5.39
N GLY A 5 -3.72 -12.03 -6.67
CA GLY A 5 -4.39 -11.36 -7.76
C GLY A 5 -5.91 -11.49 -7.69
N ALA A 6 -6.42 -12.66 -7.29
CA ALA A 6 -7.85 -12.88 -7.07
C ALA A 6 -8.40 -12.01 -5.94
N LYS A 7 -7.68 -11.88 -4.81
CA LYS A 7 -8.06 -11.01 -3.70
C LYS A 7 -8.14 -9.55 -4.12
N LEU A 8 -7.21 -9.07 -4.94
CA LEU A 8 -7.23 -7.71 -5.46
C LEU A 8 -8.44 -7.49 -6.38
N ALA A 9 -8.74 -8.45 -7.27
CA ALA A 9 -9.90 -8.38 -8.15
C ALA A 9 -11.21 -8.39 -7.36
N GLU A 10 -11.33 -9.23 -6.33
CA GLU A 10 -12.49 -9.25 -5.44
C GLU A 10 -12.67 -7.92 -4.72
N ALA A 11 -11.59 -7.33 -4.22
CA ALA A 11 -11.63 -6.02 -3.56
C ALA A 11 -12.10 -4.93 -4.54
N TYR A 12 -11.63 -4.96 -5.76
CA TYR A 12 -12.07 -4.03 -6.82
C TYR A 12 -13.55 -4.19 -7.13
N VAL A 13 -14.01 -5.43 -7.36
CA VAL A 13 -15.42 -5.73 -7.64
C VAL A 13 -16.30 -5.27 -6.48
N GLY A 14 -15.95 -5.62 -5.24
CA GLY A 14 -16.73 -5.24 -4.07
C GLY A 14 -16.81 -3.74 -3.84
N LEU A 15 -15.78 -2.99 -4.22
CA LEU A 15 -15.75 -1.55 -3.99
C LEU A 15 -16.36 -0.74 -5.14
N TYR A 16 -16.16 -1.15 -6.38
CA TYR A 16 -16.49 -0.35 -7.56
C TYR A 16 -17.57 -0.93 -8.46
N MET A 17 -17.65 -2.24 -8.60
CA MET A 17 -18.55 -2.88 -9.55
C MET A 17 -19.97 -3.09 -9.01
N ASP A 18 -20.13 -3.25 -7.70
CA ASP A 18 -21.43 -3.42 -7.04
C ASP A 18 -22.16 -2.08 -6.81
N LYS A 19 -21.54 -0.98 -7.17
CA LYS A 19 -22.11 0.38 -7.06
C LYS A 19 -22.27 0.99 -8.43
N ALA A 20 -23.18 1.95 -8.54
CA ALA A 20 -23.33 2.74 -9.75
C ALA A 20 -21.96 3.31 -10.15
N PRO A 21 -21.54 3.14 -11.41
CA PRO A 21 -20.23 3.62 -11.84
C PRO A 21 -20.12 5.14 -11.67
N PRO A 22 -18.97 5.64 -11.20
CA PRO A 22 -18.75 7.08 -11.13
C PRO A 22 -18.86 7.70 -12.51
N ARG A 23 -19.43 8.87 -12.58
CA ARG A 23 -19.73 9.58 -13.84
C ARG A 23 -18.51 9.97 -14.67
N THR A 24 -17.32 9.85 -14.15
CA THR A 24 -16.08 10.13 -14.85
C THR A 24 -15.36 8.86 -15.20
N SER A 25 -15.20 8.64 -16.47
CA SER A 25 -14.67 7.43 -17.09
C SER A 25 -13.19 7.15 -16.90
N GLN A 26 -12.49 7.85 -16.04
CA GLN A 26 -11.08 7.59 -15.83
C GLN A 26 -10.86 6.54 -14.74
N LEU A 27 -9.78 5.81 -14.88
CA LEU A 27 -9.40 4.78 -13.92
C LEU A 27 -9.44 5.30 -12.48
N SER A 28 -10.15 4.59 -11.62
CA SER A 28 -10.08 4.81 -10.18
C SER A 28 -8.68 4.46 -9.68
N GLY A 29 -8.36 4.83 -8.45
CA GLY A 29 -7.09 4.44 -7.82
C GLY A 29 -6.89 2.93 -7.82
N MET A 30 -7.95 2.15 -7.60
CA MET A 30 -7.89 0.68 -7.72
C MET A 30 -7.67 0.22 -9.15
N GLY A 31 -8.27 0.88 -10.13
CA GLY A 31 -8.06 0.58 -11.54
C GLY A 31 -6.60 0.81 -11.94
N TRP A 32 -6.02 1.91 -11.52
CA TRP A 32 -4.60 2.19 -11.74
C TRP A 32 -3.69 1.15 -11.07
N LEU A 33 -3.99 0.77 -9.83
CA LEU A 33 -3.22 -0.25 -9.12
C LEU A 33 -3.31 -1.61 -9.83
N MET A 34 -4.48 -2.01 -10.27
CA MET A 34 -4.66 -3.26 -11.03
C MET A 34 -3.85 -3.24 -12.33
N GLU A 35 -3.82 -2.11 -13.01
CA GLU A 35 -3.04 -1.96 -14.23
C GLU A 35 -1.54 -2.17 -13.98
N ILE A 36 -0.96 -1.53 -12.97
CA ILE A 36 0.47 -1.69 -12.67
C ILE A 36 0.82 -3.09 -12.14
N VAL A 37 -0.06 -3.72 -11.41
CA VAL A 37 0.15 -5.11 -10.92
C VAL A 37 0.12 -6.11 -12.08
N ASN A 38 -0.75 -5.90 -13.05
CA ASN A 38 -0.89 -6.79 -14.20
C ASN A 38 0.11 -6.52 -15.32
N THR A 39 0.82 -5.40 -15.29
CA THR A 39 1.81 -5.06 -16.30
C THR A 39 3.20 -5.45 -15.82
N PRO A 40 3.94 -6.34 -16.54
CA PRO A 40 5.24 -6.80 -16.10
C PRO A 40 6.21 -5.63 -15.84
N GLY A 41 6.82 -5.61 -14.65
CA GLY A 41 7.82 -4.62 -14.25
C GLY A 41 7.27 -3.28 -13.76
N GLU A 42 6.01 -2.95 -14.03
CA GLU A 42 5.43 -1.66 -13.61
C GLU A 42 5.28 -1.54 -12.10
N CYS A 43 4.91 -2.62 -11.42
CA CYS A 43 4.81 -2.62 -9.96
C CYS A 43 6.16 -2.26 -9.32
N HIS A 44 7.25 -2.87 -9.78
CA HIS A 44 8.59 -2.56 -9.28
C HIS A 44 8.99 -1.11 -9.59
N LYS A 45 8.66 -0.63 -10.77
CA LYS A 45 8.96 0.73 -11.20
C LYS A 45 8.23 1.78 -10.35
N MET A 46 6.94 1.56 -10.09
CA MET A 46 6.08 2.53 -9.42
C MET A 46 6.12 2.42 -7.90
N LEU A 47 6.18 1.21 -7.36
CA LEU A 47 6.12 0.94 -5.92
C LEU A 47 7.45 0.46 -5.34
N ARG A 48 8.49 0.32 -6.17
CA ARG A 48 9.84 -0.17 -5.80
C ARG A 48 9.85 -1.55 -5.17
N MET A 49 8.84 -2.36 -5.46
CA MET A 49 8.79 -3.77 -5.07
C MET A 49 8.00 -4.58 -6.09
N ASN A 50 8.29 -5.87 -6.13
CA ASN A 50 7.55 -6.78 -6.98
C ASN A 50 6.14 -7.03 -6.42
N GLU A 51 5.22 -7.42 -7.29
CA GLU A 51 3.82 -7.63 -6.93
C GLU A 51 3.64 -8.65 -5.80
N HIS A 52 4.40 -9.74 -5.78
CA HIS A 52 4.29 -10.73 -4.71
C HIS A 52 4.72 -10.18 -3.34
N ILE A 53 5.74 -9.33 -3.30
CA ILE A 53 6.18 -8.66 -2.08
C ILE A 53 5.13 -7.65 -1.61
N PHE A 54 4.52 -6.93 -2.55
CA PHE A 54 3.42 -6.02 -2.27
C PHE A 54 2.25 -6.74 -1.57
N PHE A 55 1.83 -7.88 -2.11
CA PHE A 55 0.74 -8.65 -1.52
C PHE A 55 1.11 -9.25 -0.17
N ASP A 56 2.33 -9.74 -0.02
CA ASP A 56 2.82 -10.28 1.26
C ASP A 56 2.85 -9.19 2.34
N LEU A 57 3.36 -8.01 2.00
CA LEU A 57 3.37 -6.86 2.90
C LEU A 57 1.94 -6.43 3.29
N HIS A 58 1.05 -6.37 2.30
CA HIS A 58 -0.35 -6.06 2.54
C HIS A 58 -0.98 -7.01 3.55
N ASP A 59 -0.80 -8.31 3.35
CA ASP A 59 -1.39 -9.33 4.22
C ASP A 59 -0.84 -9.23 5.65
N VAL A 60 0.44 -8.97 5.81
CA VAL A 60 1.07 -8.76 7.12
C VAL A 60 0.47 -7.54 7.82
N LEU A 61 0.34 -6.42 7.12
CA LEU A 61 -0.20 -5.19 7.70
C LEU A 61 -1.66 -5.34 8.12
N VAL A 62 -2.46 -6.04 7.32
CA VAL A 62 -3.88 -6.29 7.62
C VAL A 62 -4.04 -7.28 8.78
N GLU A 63 -3.33 -8.40 8.73
CA GLU A 63 -3.52 -9.50 9.69
C GLU A 63 -2.86 -9.24 11.04
N ARG A 64 -1.69 -8.61 11.05
CA ARG A 64 -0.89 -8.42 12.28
C ARG A 64 -0.92 -7.01 12.84
N TYR A 65 -1.06 -6.01 12.00
CA TYR A 65 -0.93 -4.60 12.42
C TYR A 65 -2.22 -3.79 12.29
N GLY A 66 -3.32 -4.46 11.95
CA GLY A 66 -4.64 -3.88 12.06
C GLY A 66 -4.99 -2.85 10.99
N LEU A 67 -4.34 -2.87 9.83
CA LEU A 67 -4.74 -2.02 8.72
C LEU A 67 -6.15 -2.37 8.26
N LYS A 68 -7.04 -1.39 8.22
CA LYS A 68 -8.45 -1.57 7.90
C LYS A 68 -8.88 -0.74 6.70
N PRO A 69 -9.79 -1.27 5.87
CA PRO A 69 -10.34 -0.50 4.76
C PRO A 69 -11.27 0.61 5.26
N SER A 70 -11.48 1.61 4.44
CA SER A 70 -12.53 2.60 4.63
C SER A 70 -13.68 2.36 3.66
N LYS A 71 -14.76 3.14 3.80
CA LYS A 71 -15.94 3.03 2.95
C LYS A 71 -15.63 3.15 1.45
N HIS A 72 -14.64 3.96 1.08
CA HIS A 72 -14.35 4.28 -0.32
C HIS A 72 -12.94 3.89 -0.76
N MET A 73 -12.18 3.20 0.09
CA MET A 73 -10.80 2.84 -0.22
C MET A 73 -10.45 1.49 0.39
N THR A 74 -9.90 0.59 -0.44
CA THR A 74 -9.41 -0.71 0.02
C THR A 74 -8.05 -0.56 0.70
N THR A 75 -7.68 -1.55 1.51
CA THR A 75 -6.35 -1.62 2.12
C THR A 75 -5.23 -1.73 1.08
N TYR A 76 -5.51 -2.35 -0.07
CA TYR A 76 -4.56 -2.41 -1.19
C TYR A 76 -4.25 -1.02 -1.74
N GLU A 77 -5.28 -0.21 -1.95
CA GLU A 77 -5.12 1.16 -2.44
C GLU A 77 -4.39 2.03 -1.41
N MET A 78 -4.71 1.89 -0.13
CA MET A 78 -4.02 2.60 0.95
C MET A 78 -2.52 2.30 0.95
N LEU A 79 -2.15 1.02 0.86
CA LEU A 79 -0.74 0.63 0.80
C LEU A 79 -0.06 1.13 -0.47
N ALA A 80 -0.75 1.07 -1.61
CA ALA A 80 -0.22 1.58 -2.87
C ALA A 80 0.08 3.09 -2.81
N ILE A 81 -0.81 3.87 -2.22
CA ILE A 81 -0.60 5.32 -1.99
C ILE A 81 0.66 5.55 -1.15
N PHE A 82 0.79 4.84 -0.05
CA PHE A 82 1.95 4.95 0.83
C PHE A 82 3.25 4.64 0.10
N LEU A 83 3.29 3.51 -0.60
CA LEU A 83 4.49 3.08 -1.33
C LEU A 83 4.82 3.99 -2.50
N PHE A 84 3.81 4.46 -3.22
CA PHE A 84 4.01 5.39 -4.34
C PHE A 84 4.67 6.70 -3.89
N ILE A 85 4.22 7.25 -2.79
CA ILE A 85 4.79 8.48 -2.23
C ILE A 85 6.22 8.23 -1.71
N CYS A 86 6.43 7.16 -0.96
CA CYS A 86 7.74 6.83 -0.40
C CYS A 86 8.76 6.46 -1.47
N ALA A 87 8.34 5.69 -2.47
CA ALA A 87 9.24 5.14 -3.48
C ALA A 87 9.78 6.19 -4.45
N GLY A 88 8.95 7.15 -4.81
CA GLY A 88 9.30 8.16 -5.80
C GLY A 88 9.66 9.51 -5.22
N SER A 89 9.61 9.68 -3.90
CA SER A 89 9.62 11.01 -3.28
C SER A 89 8.55 11.90 -3.90
N GLU A 90 7.45 11.28 -4.31
CA GLU A 90 6.41 11.96 -5.05
C GLU A 90 5.55 12.82 -4.13
N SER A 91 5.08 13.92 -4.69
CA SER A 91 4.22 14.83 -3.93
C SER A 91 2.83 14.22 -3.72
N ASN A 92 2.18 14.64 -2.65
CA ASN A 92 0.77 14.35 -2.39
C ASN A 92 -0.10 14.68 -3.62
N ARG A 93 0.20 15.75 -4.33
CA ARG A 93 -0.53 16.16 -5.53
C ARG A 93 -0.50 15.11 -6.63
N ARG A 94 0.63 14.45 -6.82
CA ARG A 94 0.76 13.40 -7.83
C ARG A 94 -0.02 12.15 -7.43
N ALA A 95 -0.01 11.82 -6.15
CA ALA A 95 -0.85 10.75 -5.61
C ALA A 95 -2.34 11.06 -5.78
N GLN A 96 -2.78 12.31 -5.55
CA GLN A 96 -4.16 12.72 -5.81
C GLN A 96 -4.59 12.47 -7.25
N ASN A 97 -3.72 12.77 -8.21
CA ASN A 97 -4.01 12.59 -9.62
C ASN A 97 -4.14 11.11 -9.99
N ASN A 98 -3.26 10.26 -9.50
CA ASN A 98 -3.26 8.83 -9.83
C ASN A 98 -4.37 8.06 -9.11
N PHE A 99 -4.63 8.38 -7.86
CA PHE A 99 -5.60 7.66 -7.04
C PHE A 99 -6.98 8.33 -6.98
N LYS A 100 -7.12 9.51 -7.58
CA LYS A 100 -8.40 10.24 -7.68
C LYS A 100 -9.05 10.54 -6.32
N HIS A 101 -8.25 10.91 -5.34
CA HIS A 101 -8.70 11.33 -4.02
C HIS A 101 -8.20 12.74 -3.68
N SER A 102 -8.86 13.39 -2.71
CA SER A 102 -8.43 14.70 -2.21
C SER A 102 -7.10 14.61 -1.46
N GLY A 103 -6.41 15.75 -1.35
CA GLY A 103 -5.15 15.81 -0.62
C GLY A 103 -5.27 15.41 0.84
N GLU A 104 -6.36 15.78 1.48
CA GLU A 104 -6.65 15.40 2.86
C GLU A 104 -6.81 13.88 3.01
N THR A 105 -7.58 13.26 2.11
CA THR A 105 -7.77 11.81 2.10
C THR A 105 -6.44 11.09 1.90
N ILE A 106 -5.63 11.52 0.94
CA ILE A 106 -4.31 10.95 0.68
C ILE A 106 -3.42 11.03 1.93
N SER A 107 -3.33 12.21 2.55
CA SER A 107 -2.53 12.41 3.76
C SER A 107 -3.00 11.54 4.92
N ARG A 108 -4.29 11.48 5.15
CA ARG A 108 -4.87 10.67 6.22
C ARG A 108 -4.58 9.19 6.03
N LYS A 109 -4.79 8.67 4.83
CA LYS A 109 -4.52 7.26 4.51
C LYS A 109 -3.05 6.91 4.54
N PHE A 110 -2.20 7.83 4.10
CA PHE A 110 -0.76 7.70 4.23
C PHE A 110 -0.36 7.52 5.70
N HIS A 111 -0.89 8.34 6.60
CA HIS A 111 -0.57 8.25 8.03
C HIS A 111 -1.10 6.96 8.68
N GLU A 112 -2.28 6.50 8.28
CA GLU A 112 -2.82 5.22 8.77
C GLU A 112 -1.89 4.04 8.42
N VAL A 113 -1.39 4.00 7.19
CA VAL A 113 -0.42 2.98 6.76
C VAL A 113 0.91 3.17 7.47
N LEU A 114 1.38 4.41 7.60
CA LEU A 114 2.62 4.72 8.30
C LEU A 114 2.62 4.21 9.74
N GLU A 115 1.53 4.39 10.47
CA GLU A 115 1.40 3.86 11.84
C GLU A 115 1.56 2.34 11.88
N CYS A 116 0.95 1.62 10.94
CA CYS A 116 1.10 0.17 10.83
C CYS A 116 2.54 -0.23 10.47
N VAL A 117 3.16 0.49 9.55
CA VAL A 117 4.55 0.23 9.14
C VAL A 117 5.53 0.51 10.28
N VAL A 118 5.33 1.58 11.04
CA VAL A 118 6.14 1.89 12.22
C VAL A 118 6.03 0.78 13.28
N ALA A 119 4.82 0.31 13.56
CA ALA A 119 4.61 -0.79 14.50
C ALA A 119 5.31 -2.08 14.03
N MET A 120 5.24 -2.37 12.73
CA MET A 120 5.97 -3.49 12.13
C MET A 120 7.48 -3.32 12.26
N ALA A 121 7.99 -2.13 11.97
CA ALA A 121 9.42 -1.82 12.06
C ALA A 121 9.94 -1.97 13.48
N GLU A 122 9.21 -1.51 14.48
CA GLU A 122 9.55 -1.68 15.88
C GLU A 122 9.71 -3.15 16.26
N HIS A 123 8.84 -4.00 15.73
CA HIS A 123 8.89 -5.43 15.98
C HIS A 123 10.13 -6.09 15.36
N PHE A 124 10.46 -5.75 14.12
CA PHE A 124 11.59 -6.35 13.39
C PHE A 124 12.95 -5.72 13.71
N LEU A 125 12.97 -4.43 14.08
CA LEU A 125 14.21 -3.70 14.33
C LEU A 125 14.61 -3.68 15.80
N ARG A 126 13.88 -4.37 16.67
CA ARG A 126 14.27 -4.50 18.07
C ARG A 126 15.64 -5.17 18.15
N PRO A 127 16.65 -4.51 18.76
CA PRO A 127 17.94 -5.13 18.94
C PRO A 127 17.83 -6.34 19.83
N THR A 128 18.51 -7.41 19.47
CA THR A 128 18.56 -8.66 20.24
C THR A 128 19.15 -8.43 21.64
N ASP A 129 20.00 -7.41 21.76
CA ASP A 129 20.58 -6.97 23.02
C ASP A 129 20.29 -5.48 23.22
N PRO A 130 19.17 -5.11 23.93
CA PRO A 130 18.81 -3.71 24.15
C PRO A 130 19.86 -2.89 24.91
N ASN A 131 20.73 -3.55 25.66
CA ASN A 131 21.78 -2.89 26.46
C ASN A 131 23.11 -2.78 25.72
N PHE A 132 23.17 -3.22 24.46
CA PHE A 132 24.38 -3.18 23.61
C PHE A 132 25.62 -3.78 24.27
N ARG A 133 25.44 -4.82 25.09
CA ARG A 133 26.54 -5.49 25.81
C ARG A 133 27.49 -6.26 24.88
N LYS A 134 27.00 -6.64 23.71
CA LYS A 134 27.79 -7.35 22.69
C LYS A 134 27.92 -6.48 21.46
N VAL A 135 28.87 -5.54 21.51
CA VAL A 135 29.20 -4.74 20.32
C VAL A 135 30.12 -5.55 19.43
N HIS A 136 29.75 -5.66 18.16
CA HIS A 136 30.57 -6.35 17.17
C HIS A 136 31.87 -5.56 16.95
N LYS A 137 33.02 -6.24 17.02
CA LYS A 137 34.36 -5.62 16.91
C LYS A 137 34.63 -4.89 15.58
N ARG A 138 33.71 -4.90 14.63
CA ARG A 138 33.85 -4.27 13.30
C ARG A 138 33.04 -2.99 13.11
N ILE A 139 32.54 -2.43 14.14
CA ILE A 139 31.87 -1.12 14.05
C ILE A 139 32.84 0.01 14.36
#